data_f50e6b35432be054a495027d44f28614
#
_entry.id   f50e6b35432be054a495027d44f28614
#
_cell.length_a   1.000
_cell.length_b   1.000
_cell.length_c   1.000
_cell.angle_alpha   90.00
_cell.angle_beta   90.00
_cell.angle_gamma   90.00
#
_symmetry.space_group_name_H-M   'P 1'
#
loop_
_entity.id
_entity.type
_entity.pdbx_description
1 polymer ?
#
loop_
_entity_poly.entity_id
_entity_poly.type
_entity_poly.pdbx_seq_one_letter_code
_entity_poly.pdbx_strand_id
1 'polypeptide(L)'
;IRVEIGPKDIEANKCVICRRDTREKLECSLDELEAKIGEVLEKMQVEMLENARARRDAQTYVATNMEEFRAIFAEKSGFVKAMWCGEGKIGVGYHEVDLRLSE
;
A
#
# COMPACT_ATOMS: atom_id res chain seq x y z
N ILE A 1 3.18 16.86 -0.88
CA ILE A 1 4.49 17.54 -0.80
C ILE A 1 4.31 18.95 -0.26
N ARG A 2 5.15 19.32 0.67
CA ARG A 2 5.23 20.67 1.20
C ARG A 2 6.63 21.21 0.94
N VAL A 3 6.70 22.42 0.39
CA VAL A 3 7.96 23.11 0.15
C VAL A 3 8.09 24.22 1.17
N GLU A 4 9.18 24.23 1.93
CA GLU A 4 9.46 25.25 2.93
C GLU A 4 10.63 26.13 2.47
N ILE A 5 10.41 27.42 2.43
CA ILE A 5 11.43 28.41 2.03
C ILE A 5 11.41 29.55 3.07
N GLY A 6 12.53 29.75 3.72
CA GLY A 6 12.71 30.86 4.65
C GLY A 6 13.70 31.90 4.13
N PRO A 7 13.86 33.08 4.81
CA PRO A 7 14.82 34.09 4.39
C PRO A 7 16.26 33.61 4.28
N LYS A 8 16.67 32.73 5.19
CA LYS A 8 18.01 32.11 5.15
C LYS A 8 18.16 31.16 3.98
N ASP A 9 17.09 30.47 3.61
CA ASP A 9 17.08 29.54 2.50
C ASP A 9 17.21 30.28 1.17
N ILE A 10 16.60 31.44 1.04
CA ILE A 10 16.70 32.31 -0.13
C ILE A 10 18.14 32.76 -0.29
N GLU A 11 18.80 33.20 0.78
CA GLU A 11 20.20 33.64 0.75
C GLU A 11 21.14 32.50 0.35
N ALA A 12 20.86 31.29 0.82
CA ALA A 12 21.63 30.09 0.51
C ALA A 12 21.23 29.43 -0.81
N ASN A 13 20.21 29.95 -1.51
CA ASN A 13 19.64 29.38 -2.73
C ASN A 13 19.19 27.91 -2.54
N LYS A 14 18.55 27.63 -1.41
CA LYS A 14 18.09 26.29 -1.04
C LYS A 14 16.61 26.31 -0.67
N CYS A 15 16.01 25.14 -0.64
CA CYS A 15 14.68 24.93 -0.09
C CYS A 15 14.58 23.52 0.49
N VAL A 16 13.56 23.30 1.29
CA VAL A 16 13.30 22.01 1.91
C VAL A 16 11.99 21.46 1.38
N ILE A 17 12.01 20.23 0.87
CA ILE A 17 10.84 19.50 0.42
C ILE A 17 10.49 18.49 1.50
N CYS A 18 9.25 18.56 2.00
CA CYS A 18 8.75 17.61 2.99
C CYS A 18 7.77 16.64 2.32
N ARG A 19 8.03 15.34 2.42
CA ARG A 19 7.13 14.31 1.92
C ARG A 19 5.98 14.11 2.90
N ARG A 20 4.78 14.04 2.35
CA ARG A 20 3.58 13.87 3.14
C ARG A 20 3.43 12.46 3.73
N ASP A 21 3.87 11.46 2.98
CA ASP A 21 3.70 10.04 3.35
C ASP A 21 4.67 9.58 4.45
N THR A 22 5.95 9.94 4.32
CA THR A 22 6.99 9.53 5.27
C THR A 22 7.43 10.66 6.20
N ARG A 23 7.04 11.90 5.91
CA ARG A 23 7.48 13.13 6.58
C ARG A 23 9.00 13.37 6.47
N GLU A 24 9.61 12.71 5.51
CA GLU A 24 11.02 12.90 5.21
C GLU A 24 11.26 14.28 4.63
N LYS A 25 12.33 14.94 5.09
CA LYS A 25 12.72 16.26 4.61
C LYS A 25 13.93 16.14 3.71
N LEU A 26 13.82 16.73 2.52
CA LEU A 26 14.88 16.74 1.52
C LEU A 26 15.30 18.16 1.23
N GLU A 27 16.59 18.43 1.21
CA GLU A 27 17.11 19.73 0.80
C GLU A 27 17.42 19.71 -0.70
N CYS A 28 17.09 20.77 -1.40
CA CYS A 28 17.44 20.94 -2.79
C CYS A 28 17.72 22.40 -3.12
N SER A 29 18.40 22.63 -4.24
CA SER A 29 18.62 23.95 -4.78
C SER A 29 17.33 24.53 -5.36
N LEU A 30 17.12 25.85 -5.25
CA LEU A 30 15.96 26.51 -5.83
C LEU A 30 15.92 26.35 -7.36
N ASP A 31 17.06 26.25 -8.01
CA ASP A 31 17.15 26.08 -9.46
C ASP A 31 16.71 24.68 -9.91
N GLU A 32 16.87 23.68 -9.06
CA GLU A 32 16.52 22.28 -9.33
C GLU A 32 15.16 21.89 -8.72
N LEU A 33 14.48 22.85 -8.10
CA LEU A 33 13.23 22.56 -7.36
C LEU A 33 12.17 21.87 -8.21
N GLU A 34 11.93 22.34 -9.41
CA GLU A 34 10.92 21.78 -10.32
C GLU A 34 11.21 20.33 -10.68
N ALA A 35 12.45 20.05 -11.08
CA ALA A 35 12.88 18.69 -11.42
C ALA A 35 12.82 17.77 -10.19
N LYS A 36 13.21 18.28 -9.03
CA LYS A 36 13.21 17.52 -7.79
C LYS A 36 11.79 17.18 -7.33
N ILE A 37 10.86 18.10 -7.47
CA ILE A 37 9.45 17.87 -7.14
C ILE A 37 8.90 16.71 -8.00
N GLY A 38 9.13 16.75 -9.31
CA GLY A 38 8.70 15.70 -10.22
C GLY A 38 9.28 14.32 -9.85
N GLU A 39 10.56 14.27 -9.55
CA GLU A 39 11.25 13.05 -9.12
C GLU A 39 10.68 12.50 -7.82
N VAL A 40 10.46 13.35 -6.82
CA VAL A 40 9.89 12.95 -5.53
C VAL A 40 8.47 12.43 -5.67
N LEU A 41 7.65 13.06 -6.52
CA LEU A 41 6.28 12.61 -6.78
C LEU A 41 6.24 11.22 -7.41
N GLU A 42 7.09 10.96 -8.40
CA GLU A 42 7.19 9.63 -9.02
C GLU A 42 7.65 8.59 -8.01
N LYS A 43 8.65 8.91 -7.22
CA LYS A 43 9.17 8.03 -6.17
C LYS A 43 8.11 7.70 -5.13
N MET A 44 7.32 8.70 -4.71
CA MET A 44 6.20 8.50 -3.78
C MET A 44 5.18 7.54 -4.38
N GLN A 45 4.82 7.70 -5.64
CA GLN A 45 3.85 6.84 -6.32
C GLN A 45 4.32 5.38 -6.35
N VAL A 46 5.57 5.16 -6.73
CA VAL A 46 6.17 3.82 -6.79
C VAL A 46 6.24 3.19 -5.40
N GLU A 47 6.71 3.93 -4.41
CA GLU A 47 6.81 3.43 -3.03
C GLU A 47 5.45 3.13 -2.41
N MET A 48 4.44 3.94 -2.67
CA MET A 48 3.07 3.68 -2.21
C MET A 48 2.52 2.38 -2.81
N LEU A 49 2.78 2.14 -4.09
CA LEU A 49 2.37 0.90 -4.75
C LEU A 49 3.10 -0.31 -4.16
N GLU A 50 4.41 -0.21 -3.97
CA GLU A 50 5.21 -1.28 -3.38
C GLU A 50 4.79 -1.59 -1.95
N ASN A 51 4.52 -0.57 -1.15
CA ASN A 51 4.03 -0.73 0.22
C ASN A 51 2.64 -1.39 0.25
N ALA A 52 1.77 -1.02 -0.67
CA ALA A 52 0.45 -1.63 -0.80
C ALA A 52 0.55 -3.11 -1.19
N ARG A 53 1.45 -3.44 -2.13
CA ARG A 53 1.72 -4.83 -2.52
C ARG A 53 2.29 -5.64 -1.37
N ALA A 54 3.26 -5.09 -0.64
CA ALA A 54 3.86 -5.76 0.51
C ALA A 54 2.82 -6.04 1.59
N ARG A 55 1.93 -5.09 1.86
CA ARG A 55 0.84 -5.25 2.82
C ARG A 55 -0.14 -6.33 2.36
N ARG A 56 -0.51 -6.32 1.08
CA ARG A 56 -1.38 -7.33 0.49
C ARG A 56 -0.77 -8.72 0.63
N ASP A 57 0.50 -8.86 0.26
CA ASP A 57 1.18 -10.16 0.31
C ASP A 57 1.37 -10.65 1.74
N ALA A 58 1.64 -9.75 2.68
CA ALA A 58 1.76 -10.10 4.10
C ALA A 58 0.42 -10.55 4.70
N GLN A 59 -0.71 -10.10 4.14
CA GLN A 59 -2.05 -10.44 4.60
C GLN A 59 -2.76 -11.44 3.68
N THR A 60 -2.02 -12.07 2.78
CA THR A 60 -2.54 -13.13 1.90
C THR A 60 -2.11 -14.48 2.46
N TYR A 61 -3.08 -15.33 2.74
CA TYR A 61 -2.87 -16.64 3.33
C TYR A 61 -3.36 -17.74 2.39
N VAL A 62 -2.88 -18.94 2.60
CA VAL A 62 -3.31 -20.12 1.83
C VAL A 62 -4.00 -21.08 2.78
N ALA A 63 -5.20 -21.53 2.40
CA ALA A 63 -5.95 -22.55 3.14
C ALA A 63 -6.19 -23.75 2.22
N THR A 64 -5.89 -24.95 2.71
CA THR A 64 -6.10 -26.19 1.98
C THR A 64 -7.34 -26.94 2.42
N ASN A 65 -7.90 -26.57 3.55
CA ASN A 65 -9.15 -27.14 4.08
C ASN A 65 -9.98 -26.07 4.79
N MET A 66 -11.20 -26.43 5.17
CA MET A 66 -12.13 -25.50 5.78
C MET A 66 -11.71 -25.10 7.21
N GLU A 67 -11.05 -25.97 7.93
CA GLU A 67 -10.57 -25.66 9.28
C GLU A 67 -9.51 -24.55 9.26
N GLU A 68 -8.54 -24.66 8.35
CA GLU A 68 -7.52 -23.63 8.15
C GLU A 68 -8.15 -22.31 7.71
N PHE A 69 -9.11 -22.36 6.81
CA PHE A 69 -9.84 -21.20 6.33
C PHE A 69 -10.54 -20.46 7.48
N ARG A 70 -11.27 -21.19 8.32
CA ARG A 70 -11.96 -20.61 9.47
C ARG A 70 -11.00 -20.04 10.51
N ALA A 71 -9.92 -20.76 10.77
CA ALA A 71 -8.89 -20.32 11.72
C ALA A 71 -8.24 -19.02 11.27
N ILE A 72 -7.96 -18.86 10.00
CA ILE A 72 -7.37 -17.64 9.45
C ILE A 72 -8.34 -16.46 9.62
N PHE A 73 -9.60 -16.61 9.28
CA PHE A 73 -10.59 -15.54 9.43
C PHE A 73 -10.96 -15.24 10.88
N ALA A 74 -10.79 -16.19 11.79
CA ALA A 74 -11.05 -15.97 13.21
C ALA A 74 -9.95 -15.12 13.87
N GLU A 75 -8.70 -15.31 13.48
CA GLU A 75 -7.55 -14.65 14.10
C GLU A 75 -6.98 -13.48 13.27
N LYS A 76 -7.12 -13.56 11.95
CA LYS A 76 -6.48 -12.63 11.02
C LYS A 76 -7.50 -12.06 10.05
N SER A 77 -7.23 -10.88 9.54
CA SER A 77 -7.98 -10.29 8.44
C SER A 77 -7.10 -10.21 7.21
N GLY A 78 -7.66 -10.36 6.02
CA GLY A 78 -6.92 -10.29 4.79
C GLY A 78 -7.54 -11.17 3.71
N PHE A 79 -6.69 -11.59 2.77
CA PHE A 79 -7.09 -12.44 1.65
C PHE A 79 -6.66 -13.88 1.90
N VAL A 80 -7.51 -14.81 1.53
CA VAL A 80 -7.20 -16.23 1.63
C VAL A 80 -7.34 -16.87 0.25
N LYS A 81 -6.28 -17.53 -0.19
CA LYS A 81 -6.30 -18.34 -1.40
C LYS A 81 -6.72 -19.74 -1.04
N ALA A 82 -7.81 -20.21 -1.61
CA ALA A 82 -8.33 -21.55 -1.34
C ALA A 82 -8.89 -22.18 -2.61
N MET A 83 -9.02 -23.47 -2.58
CA MET A 83 -9.64 -24.22 -3.69
C MET A 83 -11.15 -24.07 -3.65
N TRP A 84 -11.74 -23.89 -4.82
CA TRP A 84 -13.19 -23.83 -4.95
C TRP A 84 -13.72 -25.17 -5.40
N CYS A 85 -14.81 -25.64 -4.79
CA CYS A 85 -15.42 -26.94 -5.09
C CYS A 85 -16.13 -26.98 -6.45
N GLY A 86 -16.35 -25.85 -7.10
CA GLY A 86 -17.02 -25.77 -8.41
C GLY A 86 -18.54 -25.81 -8.36
N GLU A 87 -19.14 -26.04 -7.18
CA GLU A 87 -20.58 -26.12 -7.02
C GLU A 87 -21.12 -24.91 -6.26
N GLY A 88 -22.07 -24.19 -6.88
CA GLY A 88 -22.69 -23.00 -6.29
C GLY A 88 -23.83 -23.28 -5.31
N LYS A 89 -24.08 -24.53 -4.92
CA LYS A 89 -25.21 -24.92 -4.10
C LYS A 89 -24.86 -25.68 -2.84
N ILE A 90 -23.67 -25.50 -2.29
CA ILE A 90 -23.27 -26.18 -1.07
C ILE A 90 -23.64 -25.31 0.15
N GLY A 91 -24.92 -25.31 0.51
CA GLY A 91 -25.40 -24.62 1.70
C GLY A 91 -25.30 -23.10 1.64
N VAL A 92 -26.20 -22.42 2.33
CA VAL A 92 -26.28 -20.96 2.29
C VAL A 92 -25.03 -20.26 2.85
N GLY A 93 -24.40 -20.85 3.86
CA GLY A 93 -23.17 -20.31 4.44
C GLY A 93 -21.95 -20.41 3.53
N TYR A 94 -21.91 -21.43 2.71
CA TYR A 94 -20.79 -21.64 1.78
C TYR A 94 -20.86 -20.76 0.55
N HIS A 95 -22.05 -20.35 0.16
CA HIS A 95 -22.22 -19.49 -1.00
C HIS A 95 -21.59 -18.11 -0.77
N GLU A 96 -21.73 -17.54 0.40
CA GLU A 96 -21.04 -16.29 0.76
C GLU A 96 -19.52 -16.43 0.76
N VAL A 97 -19.05 -17.56 1.25
CA VAL A 97 -17.62 -17.86 1.28
C VAL A 97 -17.07 -18.01 -0.12
N ASP A 98 -17.80 -18.70 -1.01
CA ASP A 98 -17.38 -18.87 -2.39
C ASP A 98 -17.28 -17.55 -3.15
N LEU A 99 -18.21 -16.64 -2.91
CA LEU A 99 -18.17 -15.30 -3.51
C LEU A 99 -16.92 -14.51 -3.09
N ARG A 100 -16.50 -14.66 -1.86
CA ARG A 100 -15.28 -14.03 -1.36
C ARG A 100 -14.00 -14.67 -1.91
N LEU A 101 -14.05 -15.96 -2.14
CA LEU A 101 -12.90 -16.71 -2.68
C LEU A 101 -12.74 -16.52 -4.18
N SER A 102 -13.81 -16.24 -4.89
CA SER A 102 -13.79 -16.01 -6.34
C SER A 102 -13.34 -14.58 -6.71
N GLU A 103 -13.36 -13.67 -5.78
CA GLU A 103 -12.85 -12.31 -5.96
C GLU A 103 -11.35 -12.25 -5.71
#